data_47bf1262f660fa19228d455c65ad7507
#
_entry.id   47bf1262f660fa19228d455c65ad7507
#
_cell.length_a   1.000
_cell.length_b   1.000
_cell.length_c   1.000
_cell.angle_alpha   90.00
_cell.angle_beta   90.00
_cell.angle_gamma   90.00
#
_symmetry.space_group_name_H-M   'P 1'
#
loop_
_entity.id
_entity.type
_entity.pdbx_description
1 polymer ?
#
loop_
_entity_poly.entity_id
_entity_poly.type
_entity_poly.pdbx_seq_one_letter_code
_entity_poly.pdbx_strand_id
1 'polypeptide(L)'
;HGLEDPQGRAVLGKPETGRVWVNAYHECGRVVIEVRDDGRGIDPERVKESAISRGAISAEQGATLSEKDAISLIFEPGLSTALEVSNLSGRGVGMDVVRTNISNLGGQIDVLTAIGEGTTLRVHLPLTLAIIPSLIVSVSGERFAIPQVNVVEVVRLKSEAQQIERIRSNEVLRLRG
;
A
#
# COMPACT_ATOMS: atom_id res chain seq x y z
N HIS A 1 -5.22 -16.14 -2.64
CA HIS A 1 -6.12 -16.37 -1.49
C HIS A 1 -7.60 -16.16 -1.83
N GLY A 2 -7.94 -15.54 -2.96
CA GLY A 2 -9.33 -15.32 -3.41
C GLY A 2 -9.93 -16.45 -4.22
N LEU A 3 -9.13 -17.39 -4.70
CA LEU A 3 -9.60 -18.54 -5.45
C LEU A 3 -10.18 -19.59 -4.49
N GLU A 4 -11.33 -20.12 -4.85
CA GLU A 4 -11.97 -21.24 -4.17
C GLU A 4 -11.18 -22.54 -4.46
N ASP A 5 -11.31 -23.53 -3.58
CA ASP A 5 -10.82 -24.87 -3.84
C ASP A 5 -11.60 -25.56 -5.00
N PRO A 6 -11.05 -26.61 -5.61
CA PRO A 6 -11.68 -27.26 -6.78
C PRO A 6 -13.13 -27.70 -6.53
N GLN A 7 -13.43 -28.19 -5.33
CA GLN A 7 -14.78 -28.66 -4.98
C GLN A 7 -15.74 -27.48 -4.82
N GLY A 8 -15.32 -26.40 -4.15
CA GLY A 8 -16.11 -25.18 -4.02
C GLY A 8 -16.38 -24.53 -5.38
N ARG A 9 -15.40 -24.55 -6.30
CA ARG A 9 -15.58 -24.05 -7.67
C ARG A 9 -16.61 -24.87 -8.43
N ALA A 10 -16.55 -26.20 -8.34
CA ALA A 10 -17.52 -27.08 -8.99
C ALA A 10 -18.97 -26.84 -8.53
N VAL A 11 -19.17 -26.63 -7.23
CA VAL A 11 -20.49 -26.27 -6.66
C VAL A 11 -21.02 -24.94 -7.22
N LEU A 12 -20.13 -23.98 -7.50
CA LEU A 12 -20.47 -22.68 -8.10
C LEU A 12 -20.57 -22.70 -9.62
N GLY A 13 -20.44 -23.89 -10.26
CA GLY A 13 -20.46 -24.02 -11.72
C GLY A 13 -19.23 -23.44 -12.43
N LYS A 14 -18.14 -23.21 -11.69
CA LYS A 14 -16.87 -22.74 -12.23
C LYS A 14 -15.96 -23.92 -12.63
N PRO A 15 -15.02 -23.74 -13.57
CA PRO A 15 -13.97 -24.74 -13.83
C PRO A 15 -13.19 -25.05 -12.54
N GLU A 16 -12.83 -26.30 -12.33
CA GLU A 16 -12.07 -26.74 -11.14
C GLU A 16 -10.75 -25.98 -10.98
N THR A 17 -10.11 -25.65 -12.10
CA THR A 17 -8.86 -24.88 -12.11
C THR A 17 -9.16 -23.40 -12.12
N GLY A 18 -8.75 -22.69 -11.07
CA GLY A 18 -8.80 -21.23 -11.00
C GLY A 18 -7.79 -20.58 -11.96
N ARG A 19 -8.12 -19.41 -12.45
CA ARG A 19 -7.30 -18.67 -13.43
C ARG A 19 -6.87 -17.33 -12.87
N VAL A 20 -5.63 -16.96 -13.21
CA VAL A 20 -5.10 -15.62 -12.96
C VAL A 20 -4.55 -15.10 -14.28
N TRP A 21 -4.95 -13.89 -14.64
CA TRP A 21 -4.44 -13.19 -15.84
C TRP A 21 -3.61 -12.01 -15.38
N VAL A 22 -2.50 -11.79 -16.07
CA VAL A 22 -1.66 -10.61 -15.89
C VAL A 22 -1.51 -9.95 -17.26
N ASN A 23 -1.95 -8.71 -17.34
CA ASN A 23 -1.83 -7.86 -18.53
C ASN A 23 -1.04 -6.61 -18.20
N ALA A 24 -0.29 -6.11 -19.18
CA ALA A 24 0.39 -4.82 -19.06
C ALA A 24 0.26 -4.09 -20.39
N TYR A 25 -0.13 -2.80 -20.33
CA TYR A 25 -0.32 -1.96 -21.51
C TYR A 25 -0.10 -0.48 -21.19
N HIS A 26 -0.03 0.33 -22.22
CA HIS A 26 0.06 1.77 -22.11
C HIS A 26 -1.32 2.41 -22.29
N GLU A 27 -1.68 3.29 -21.37
CA GLU A 27 -2.90 4.07 -21.44
C GLU A 27 -2.68 5.50 -20.90
N CYS A 28 -3.07 6.51 -21.66
CA CYS A 28 -3.02 7.92 -21.24
C CYS A 28 -1.69 8.36 -20.63
N GLY A 29 -0.56 7.93 -21.20
CA GLY A 29 0.77 8.31 -20.71
C GLY A 29 1.18 7.61 -19.41
N ARG A 30 0.55 6.49 -19.07
CA ARG A 30 0.87 5.63 -17.92
C ARG A 30 1.05 4.19 -18.38
N VAL A 31 1.79 3.43 -17.60
CA VAL A 31 1.79 1.96 -17.69
C VAL A 31 0.69 1.47 -16.78
N VAL A 32 -0.19 0.64 -17.32
CA VAL A 32 -1.24 -0.03 -16.55
C VAL A 32 -0.88 -1.50 -16.47
N ILE A 33 -0.86 -2.03 -15.25
CA ILE A 33 -0.69 -3.46 -14.99
C ILE A 33 -1.97 -3.96 -14.35
N GLU A 34 -2.61 -4.94 -14.97
CA GLU A 34 -3.81 -5.59 -14.45
C GLU A 34 -3.49 -7.01 -14.00
N VAL A 35 -3.88 -7.33 -12.78
CA VAL A 35 -3.87 -8.69 -12.25
C VAL A 35 -5.31 -9.05 -11.93
N ARG A 36 -5.86 -10.02 -12.66
CA ARG A 36 -7.25 -10.47 -12.54
C ARG A 36 -7.30 -11.93 -12.13
N ASP A 37 -8.21 -12.27 -11.24
CA ASP A 37 -8.59 -13.65 -10.93
C ASP A 37 -10.08 -13.91 -11.22
N ASP A 38 -10.48 -15.18 -11.28
CA ASP A 38 -11.86 -15.67 -11.38
C ASP A 38 -12.35 -16.28 -10.06
N GLY A 39 -11.81 -15.78 -8.93
CA GLY A 39 -12.14 -16.26 -7.60
C GLY A 39 -13.49 -15.79 -7.08
N ARG A 40 -13.63 -15.81 -5.75
CA ARG A 40 -14.87 -15.44 -5.06
C ARG A 40 -15.20 -13.96 -5.09
N GLY A 41 -14.26 -13.11 -5.48
CA GLY A 41 -14.36 -11.67 -5.34
C GLY A 41 -14.18 -11.21 -3.88
N ILE A 42 -14.40 -9.92 -3.67
CA ILE A 42 -14.32 -9.28 -2.35
C ILE A 42 -15.74 -8.81 -1.98
N ASP A 43 -16.21 -9.26 -0.82
CA ASP A 43 -17.47 -8.86 -0.24
C ASP A 43 -17.28 -7.59 0.60
N PRO A 44 -17.85 -6.44 0.23
CA PRO A 44 -17.69 -5.19 0.95
C PRO A 44 -18.19 -5.27 2.41
N GLU A 45 -19.28 -6.00 2.65
CA GLU A 45 -19.83 -6.11 4.01
C GLU A 45 -18.89 -6.90 4.92
N ARG A 46 -18.30 -7.98 4.44
CA ARG A 46 -17.30 -8.75 5.20
C ARG A 46 -16.03 -7.92 5.47
N VAL A 47 -15.66 -7.04 4.54
CA VAL A 47 -14.53 -6.13 4.77
C VAL A 47 -14.87 -5.12 5.87
N LYS A 48 -16.07 -4.52 5.84
CA LYS A 48 -16.56 -3.62 6.91
C LYS A 48 -16.57 -4.31 8.27
N GLU A 49 -17.16 -5.50 8.35
CA GLU A 49 -17.22 -6.29 9.59
C GLU A 49 -15.81 -6.56 10.13
N SER A 50 -14.88 -6.96 9.27
CA SER A 50 -13.49 -7.20 9.66
C SER A 50 -12.81 -5.92 10.15
N ALA A 51 -13.04 -4.78 9.49
CA ALA A 51 -12.48 -3.49 9.89
C ALA A 51 -13.01 -3.01 11.24
N ILE A 52 -14.31 -3.19 11.50
CA ILE A 52 -14.94 -2.87 12.78
C ILE A 52 -14.40 -3.78 13.88
N SER A 53 -14.35 -5.09 13.66
CA SER A 53 -13.89 -6.06 14.65
C SER A 53 -12.43 -5.85 15.07
N ARG A 54 -11.60 -5.31 14.18
CA ARG A 54 -10.19 -4.98 14.43
C ARG A 54 -9.99 -3.54 14.93
N GLY A 55 -11.06 -2.77 15.08
CA GLY A 55 -11.00 -1.39 15.56
C GLY A 55 -10.40 -0.39 14.55
N ALA A 56 -10.30 -0.76 13.28
CA ALA A 56 -9.82 0.14 12.22
C ALA A 56 -10.84 1.24 11.91
N ILE A 57 -12.13 0.95 12.03
CA ILE A 57 -13.24 1.90 11.89
C ILE A 57 -14.29 1.65 12.97
N SER A 58 -15.10 2.68 13.28
CA SER A 58 -16.27 2.50 14.16
C SER A 58 -17.45 1.88 13.41
N ALA A 59 -18.43 1.33 14.15
CA ALA A 59 -19.67 0.80 13.58
C ALA A 59 -20.45 1.89 12.83
N GLU A 60 -20.47 3.12 13.36
CA GLU A 60 -21.12 4.27 12.71
C GLU A 60 -20.45 4.64 11.38
N GLN A 61 -19.11 4.64 11.34
CA GLN A 61 -18.37 4.84 10.10
C GLN A 61 -18.67 3.74 9.09
N GLY A 62 -18.67 2.46 9.53
CA GLY A 62 -18.98 1.32 8.66
C GLY A 62 -20.36 1.42 8.01
N ALA A 63 -21.36 1.91 8.75
CA ALA A 63 -22.73 2.07 8.25
C ALA A 63 -22.86 3.14 7.14
N THR A 64 -21.96 4.12 7.09
CA THR A 64 -21.98 5.22 6.11
C THR A 64 -21.05 5.01 4.93
N LEU A 65 -20.15 4.03 4.99
CA LEU A 65 -19.20 3.73 3.92
C LEU A 65 -19.91 3.21 2.66
N SER A 66 -19.53 3.77 1.51
CA SER A 66 -19.91 3.17 0.23
C SER A 66 -19.21 1.81 0.03
N GLU A 67 -19.74 0.96 -0.86
CA GLU A 67 -19.09 -0.31 -1.23
C GLU A 67 -17.65 -0.11 -1.71
N LYS A 68 -17.43 0.91 -2.53
CA LYS A 68 -16.10 1.26 -3.04
C LYS A 68 -15.12 1.63 -1.92
N ASP A 69 -15.58 2.44 -0.97
CA ASP A 69 -14.74 2.83 0.17
C ASP A 69 -14.47 1.65 1.10
N ALA A 70 -15.48 0.79 1.30
CA ALA A 70 -15.32 -0.44 2.06
C ALA A 70 -14.27 -1.38 1.44
N ILE A 71 -14.31 -1.57 0.11
CA ILE A 71 -13.29 -2.37 -0.60
C ILE A 71 -11.90 -1.74 -0.43
N SER A 72 -11.79 -0.41 -0.41
CA SER A 72 -10.51 0.28 -0.22
C SER A 72 -9.85 0.00 1.12
N LEU A 73 -10.61 -0.43 2.14
CA LEU A 73 -10.08 -0.81 3.44
C LEU A 73 -9.16 -2.04 3.40
N ILE A 74 -9.18 -2.86 2.35
CA ILE A 74 -8.24 -3.99 2.20
C ILE A 74 -6.78 -3.56 2.20
N PHE A 75 -6.51 -2.27 1.93
CA PHE A 75 -5.19 -1.67 1.95
C PHE A 75 -4.80 -1.10 3.32
N GLU A 76 -5.68 -1.14 4.30
CA GLU A 76 -5.35 -0.67 5.65
C GLU A 76 -4.44 -1.67 6.38
N PRO A 77 -3.43 -1.17 7.10
CA PRO A 77 -2.50 -2.03 7.82
C PRO A 77 -3.21 -3.00 8.76
N GLY A 78 -2.85 -4.27 8.68
CA GLY A 78 -3.42 -5.31 9.55
C GLY A 78 -4.82 -5.80 9.15
N LEU A 79 -5.42 -5.29 8.07
CA LEU A 79 -6.76 -5.70 7.61
C LEU A 79 -6.70 -6.83 6.56
N SER A 80 -5.74 -7.74 6.64
CA SER A 80 -5.77 -8.92 5.76
C SER A 80 -7.06 -9.72 5.98
N THR A 81 -7.86 -9.88 4.94
CA THR A 81 -9.09 -10.69 4.96
C THR A 81 -8.82 -12.20 4.94
N ALA A 82 -7.55 -12.60 4.93
CA ALA A 82 -7.18 -14.02 5.05
C ALA A 82 -7.46 -14.48 6.48
N LEU A 83 -8.38 -15.43 6.62
CA LEU A 83 -8.76 -16.07 7.89
C LEU A 83 -7.61 -16.88 8.53
N GLU A 84 -6.57 -17.19 7.76
CA GLU A 84 -5.35 -17.85 8.24
C GLU A 84 -4.13 -17.21 7.59
N VAL A 85 -3.11 -16.94 8.40
CA VAL A 85 -1.75 -16.68 7.93
C VAL A 85 -1.26 -18.00 7.34
N SER A 86 -1.51 -18.22 6.04
CA SER A 86 -0.99 -19.41 5.38
C SER A 86 0.55 -19.34 5.39
N ASN A 87 1.18 -20.40 5.87
CA ASN A 87 2.64 -20.59 5.91
C ASN A 87 3.31 -20.49 4.50
N LEU A 88 2.53 -20.38 3.43
CA LEU A 88 3.03 -20.16 2.07
C LEU A 88 3.43 -18.70 1.79
N SER A 89 2.89 -17.73 2.54
CA SER A 89 3.27 -16.30 2.43
C SER A 89 4.30 -15.96 3.51
N GLY A 90 5.41 -16.64 3.57
CA GLY A 90 6.46 -16.61 4.60
C GLY A 90 7.06 -15.23 4.96
N ARG A 91 6.44 -14.12 4.57
CA ARG A 91 6.85 -12.77 4.91
C ARG A 91 5.70 -11.82 5.28
N GLY A 92 4.45 -12.28 5.41
CA GLY A 92 3.35 -11.42 5.86
C GLY A 92 3.17 -10.14 5.02
N VAL A 93 3.39 -10.20 3.70
CA VAL A 93 3.23 -9.04 2.81
C VAL A 93 1.74 -8.85 2.58
N GLY A 94 1.15 -7.87 3.26
CA GLY A 94 -0.25 -7.47 3.10
C GLY A 94 -0.45 -6.53 1.90
N MET A 95 -1.70 -6.23 1.61
CA MET A 95 -2.08 -5.27 0.55
C MET A 95 -1.64 -3.84 0.87
N ASP A 96 -1.46 -3.50 2.14
CA ASP A 96 -0.88 -2.26 2.64
C ASP A 96 0.54 -2.03 2.12
N VAL A 97 1.37 -3.07 2.16
CA VAL A 97 2.74 -3.02 1.62
C VAL A 97 2.73 -2.84 0.10
N VAL A 98 1.81 -3.52 -0.61
CA VAL A 98 1.64 -3.36 -2.06
C VAL A 98 1.28 -1.91 -2.39
N ARG A 99 0.28 -1.33 -1.70
CA ARG A 99 -0.14 0.06 -1.89
C ARG A 99 1.01 1.04 -1.62
N THR A 100 1.75 0.82 -0.53
CA THR A 100 2.89 1.65 -0.16
C THR A 100 3.97 1.63 -1.24
N ASN A 101 4.34 0.46 -1.74
CA ASN A 101 5.35 0.33 -2.78
C ASN A 101 4.92 1.00 -4.10
N ILE A 102 3.66 0.83 -4.50
CA ILE A 102 3.12 1.48 -5.70
C ILE A 102 3.09 3.00 -5.53
N SER A 103 2.67 3.50 -4.35
CA SER A 103 2.66 4.93 -4.05
C SER A 103 4.07 5.53 -4.05
N ASN A 104 5.07 4.81 -3.55
CA ASN A 104 6.48 5.23 -3.60
C ASN A 104 7.01 5.37 -5.03
N LEU A 105 6.44 4.63 -5.97
CA LEU A 105 6.72 4.76 -7.40
C LEU A 105 5.91 5.88 -8.08
N GLY A 106 5.12 6.65 -7.32
CA GLY A 106 4.20 7.66 -7.85
C GLY A 106 2.98 7.06 -8.55
N GLY A 107 2.70 5.77 -8.30
CA GLY A 107 1.59 5.04 -8.89
C GLY A 107 0.32 5.08 -8.04
N GLN A 108 -0.74 4.52 -8.61
CA GLN A 108 -2.04 4.34 -7.98
C GLN A 108 -2.49 2.89 -8.18
N ILE A 109 -3.33 2.39 -7.28
CA ILE A 109 -3.92 1.06 -7.38
C ILE A 109 -5.42 1.16 -7.19
N ASP A 110 -6.16 0.57 -8.13
CA ASP A 110 -7.60 0.43 -8.10
C ASP A 110 -8.00 -1.04 -7.97
N VAL A 111 -9.14 -1.28 -7.34
CA VAL A 111 -9.72 -2.62 -7.18
C VAL A 111 -11.10 -2.63 -7.83
N LEU A 112 -11.29 -3.56 -8.76
CA LEU A 112 -12.58 -3.87 -9.37
C LEU A 112 -12.92 -5.30 -8.97
N THR A 113 -14.06 -5.50 -8.35
CA THR A 113 -14.46 -6.82 -7.85
C THR A 113 -15.96 -7.01 -7.93
N ALA A 114 -16.37 -8.25 -8.14
CA ALA A 114 -17.76 -8.65 -8.02
C ALA A 114 -17.81 -10.03 -7.32
N ILE A 115 -18.75 -10.17 -6.40
CA ILE A 115 -18.93 -11.42 -5.64
C ILE A 115 -19.23 -12.56 -6.62
N GLY A 116 -18.44 -13.64 -6.52
CA GLY A 116 -18.56 -14.81 -7.39
C GLY A 116 -17.87 -14.68 -8.75
N GLU A 117 -17.44 -13.49 -9.18
CA GLU A 117 -16.83 -13.28 -10.51
C GLU A 117 -15.30 -13.09 -10.44
N GLY A 118 -14.78 -12.75 -9.24
CA GLY A 118 -13.35 -12.55 -9.01
C GLY A 118 -12.97 -11.10 -8.75
N THR A 119 -11.66 -10.83 -8.81
CA THR A 119 -11.08 -9.52 -8.52
C THR A 119 -10.09 -9.12 -9.60
N THR A 120 -10.06 -7.84 -9.93
CA THR A 120 -9.06 -7.20 -10.79
C THR A 120 -8.37 -6.10 -10.00
N LEU A 121 -7.08 -6.24 -9.81
CA LEU A 121 -6.21 -5.17 -9.31
C LEU A 121 -5.62 -4.44 -10.51
N ARG A 122 -5.82 -3.14 -10.58
CA ARG A 122 -5.31 -2.29 -11.66
C ARG A 122 -4.32 -1.29 -11.10
N VAL A 123 -3.06 -1.45 -11.47
CA VAL A 123 -1.95 -0.60 -11.04
C VAL A 123 -1.62 0.38 -12.16
N HIS A 124 -1.67 1.66 -11.85
CA HIS A 124 -1.29 2.75 -12.76
C HIS A 124 0.08 3.31 -12.35
N LEU A 125 1.06 3.20 -13.21
CA LEU A 125 2.40 3.72 -12.98
C LEU A 125 2.71 4.84 -13.98
N PRO A 126 3.36 5.93 -13.54
CA PRO A 126 3.83 6.95 -14.48
C PRO A 126 4.91 6.36 -15.40
N LEU A 127 4.91 6.74 -16.68
CA LEU A 127 5.95 6.34 -17.64
C LEU A 127 7.32 6.94 -17.32
N THR A 128 7.32 8.12 -16.71
CA THR A 128 8.55 8.74 -16.24
C THR A 128 9.00 8.01 -14.98
N LEU A 129 10.25 7.55 -14.95
CA LEU A 129 10.92 7.22 -13.70
C LEU A 129 10.58 8.33 -12.71
N ALA A 130 10.13 7.96 -11.53
CA ALA A 130 9.69 8.91 -10.51
C ALA A 130 10.76 10.00 -10.37
N ILE A 131 10.47 11.21 -10.84
CA ILE A 131 11.29 12.38 -10.54
C ILE A 131 11.05 12.64 -9.06
N ILE A 132 12.00 12.19 -8.25
CA ILE A 132 11.93 12.38 -6.80
C ILE A 132 12.51 13.76 -6.50
N PRO A 133 11.70 14.74 -6.10
CA PRO A 133 12.21 16.01 -5.62
C PRO A 133 13.21 15.74 -4.49
N SER A 134 14.45 16.16 -4.68
CA SER A 134 15.52 15.87 -3.72
C SER A 134 16.28 17.14 -3.37
N LEU A 135 16.69 17.23 -2.11
CA LEU A 135 17.61 18.24 -1.63
C LEU A 135 19.04 17.77 -1.92
N ILE A 136 19.80 18.57 -2.66
CA ILE A 136 21.22 18.27 -2.89
C ILE A 136 22.00 18.87 -1.73
N VAL A 137 22.68 18.03 -0.97
CA VAL A 137 23.55 18.43 0.14
C VAL A 137 25.01 18.12 -0.22
N SER A 138 25.91 18.91 0.28
CA SER A 138 27.37 18.73 0.09
C SER A 138 28.01 18.52 1.46
N VAL A 139 28.75 17.44 1.63
CA VAL A 139 29.48 17.10 2.85
C VAL A 139 30.89 16.69 2.46
N SER A 140 31.89 17.35 3.02
CA SER A 140 33.32 17.05 2.75
C SER A 140 33.69 17.01 1.25
N GLY A 141 32.99 17.85 0.43
CA GLY A 141 33.23 17.89 -1.02
C GLY A 141 32.44 16.88 -1.85
N GLU A 142 31.77 15.95 -1.23
CA GLU A 142 30.86 15.01 -1.89
C GLU A 142 29.43 15.53 -1.90
N ARG A 143 28.65 15.15 -2.93
CA ARG A 143 27.25 15.55 -3.09
C ARG A 143 26.32 14.35 -2.89
N PHE A 144 25.29 14.56 -2.09
CA PHE A 144 24.25 13.57 -1.82
C PHE A 144 22.89 14.14 -2.17
N ALA A 145 22.00 13.30 -2.70
CA ALA A 145 20.59 13.64 -2.92
C ALA A 145 19.73 13.02 -1.81
N ILE A 146 19.10 13.86 -1.00
CA ILE A 146 18.17 13.42 0.04
C ILE A 146 16.74 13.65 -0.49
N PRO A 147 15.89 12.61 -0.63
CA PRO A 147 14.50 12.77 -1.05
C PRO A 147 13.78 13.76 -0.13
N GLN A 148 13.07 14.73 -0.71
CA GLN A 148 12.40 15.78 0.05
C GLN A 148 11.39 15.22 1.07
N VAL A 149 10.77 14.09 0.78
CA VAL A 149 9.84 13.39 1.70
C VAL A 149 10.51 12.94 3.00
N ASN A 150 11.83 12.75 2.99
CA ASN A 150 12.61 12.35 4.16
C ASN A 150 13.17 13.56 4.93
N VAL A 151 12.95 14.78 4.45
CA VAL A 151 13.42 16.01 5.11
C VAL A 151 12.27 16.59 5.93
N VAL A 152 12.39 16.53 7.24
CA VAL A 152 11.39 17.10 8.15
C VAL A 152 11.59 18.60 8.27
N GLU A 153 12.84 19.03 8.44
CA GLU A 153 13.17 20.43 8.67
C GLU A 153 14.63 20.71 8.27
N VAL A 154 14.90 21.90 7.76
CA VAL A 154 16.25 22.40 7.49
C VAL A 154 16.55 23.52 8.49
N VAL A 155 17.55 23.30 9.34
CA VAL A 155 17.94 24.24 10.39
C VAL A 155 19.25 24.93 10.03
N ARG A 156 19.27 26.24 10.08
CA ARG A 156 20.50 27.01 9.91
C ARG A 156 21.18 27.23 11.26
N LEU A 157 22.37 26.67 11.43
CA LEU A 157 23.20 26.96 12.60
C LEU A 157 23.80 28.35 12.48
N LYS A 158 23.52 29.22 13.46
CA LYS A 158 24.06 30.59 13.51
C LYS A 158 25.50 30.62 14.06
N SER A 159 25.85 29.67 14.94
CA SER A 159 27.22 29.40 15.39
C SER A 159 27.26 27.98 15.94
N GLU A 160 28.37 27.26 15.75
CA GLU A 160 28.54 25.88 16.24
C GLU A 160 28.43 25.77 17.75
N ALA A 161 28.86 26.79 18.48
CA ALA A 161 28.92 26.79 19.94
C ALA A 161 27.57 27.02 20.67
N GLN A 162 26.52 27.49 19.98
CA GLN A 162 25.27 27.90 20.63
C GLN A 162 24.10 26.91 20.47
N GLN A 163 24.24 25.87 19.68
CA GLN A 163 23.11 24.99 19.35
C GLN A 163 23.42 23.49 19.49
N ILE A 164 24.68 23.10 19.55
CA ILE A 164 25.09 21.72 19.78
C ILE A 164 25.46 21.54 21.24
N GLU A 165 24.64 20.80 21.96
CA GLU A 165 24.90 20.43 23.35
C GLU A 165 25.46 19.01 23.37
N ARG A 166 26.37 18.73 24.31
CA ARG A 166 26.93 17.39 24.50
C ARG A 166 26.26 16.74 25.70
N ILE A 167 25.46 15.70 25.42
CA ILE A 167 24.84 14.91 26.49
C ILE A 167 25.53 13.55 26.52
N ARG A 168 26.33 13.32 27.55
CA ARG A 168 27.25 12.18 27.69
C ARG A 168 28.26 12.15 26.54
N SER A 169 28.20 11.12 25.65
CA SER A 169 29.09 10.97 24.47
C SER A 169 28.46 11.43 23.16
N ASN A 170 27.19 11.89 23.17
CA ASN A 170 26.45 12.25 21.95
C ASN A 170 26.30 13.77 21.84
N GLU A 171 26.49 14.28 20.64
CA GLU A 171 26.17 15.64 20.28
C GLU A 171 24.68 15.73 19.91
N VAL A 172 23.98 16.65 20.53
CA VAL A 172 22.54 16.87 20.32
C VAL A 172 22.27 18.32 19.93
N LEU A 173 21.37 18.51 19.01
CA LEU A 173 20.92 19.83 18.57
C LEU A 173 19.56 20.13 19.20
N ARG A 174 19.48 21.25 19.94
CA ARG A 174 18.19 21.75 20.45
C ARG A 174 17.46 22.47 19.32
N LEU A 175 16.40 21.88 18.81
CA LEU A 175 15.64 22.44 17.68
C LEU A 175 14.59 23.47 18.09
N ARG A 176 14.03 23.37 19.29
CA ARG A 176 13.03 24.32 19.83
C ARG A 176 13.27 24.43 21.32
N GLY A 177 13.49 25.68 21.78
CA GLY A 177 13.74 26.01 23.17
C GLY A 177 12.53 25.84 24.08
#